data_39b783d560fe4b5456063b6fb8381306
#
_entry.id   39b783d560fe4b5456063b6fb8381306
#
_cell.length_a   1.000
_cell.length_b   1.000
_cell.length_c   1.000
_cell.angle_alpha   90.00
_cell.angle_beta   90.00
_cell.angle_gamma   90.00
#
_symmetry.space_group_name_H-M   'P 1'
#
loop_
_entity.id
_entity.type
_entity.pdbx_description
1 polymer ?
#
loop_
_entity_poly.entity_id
_entity_poly.type
_entity_poly.pdbx_seq_one_letter_code
_entity_poly.pdbx_strand_id
1 'polypeptide(L)'
;MKKGFVCVFFLSFFLMGCSGRGNNNQPRQLTSAYPGYPYYAVANRIEGFVEVKYDVGSDGKVSKIWIVKSEPQHLFDSSVISAMSKWRFERDKPYQGMRKRLQFKLS
;
A
#
# COMPACT_ATOMS: atom_id res chain seq x y z
N MET A 1 -29.37 -35.76 -13.95
CA MET A 1 -29.40 -35.50 -13.91
C MET A 1 -28.94 -35.13 -13.56
N LYS A 2 -28.88 -35.10 -13.49
CA LYS A 2 -28.51 -34.67 -13.28
C LYS A 2 -27.92 -33.96 -12.87
N LYS A 3 -27.78 -33.89 -12.98
CA LYS A 3 -27.28 -33.20 -12.75
C LYS A 3 -26.91 -32.39 -12.20
N GLY A 4 -26.93 -32.60 -12.10
CA GLY A 4 -26.68 -31.75 -11.85
C GLY A 4 -26.16 -31.39 -11.07
N PHE A 5 -25.99 -31.10 -10.95
CA PHE A 5 -25.60 -30.56 -10.39
C PHE A 5 -24.85 -30.12 -9.88
N VAL A 6 -24.67 -30.30 -10.07
CA VAL A 6 -24.09 -29.75 -9.83
C VAL A 6 -23.52 -29.10 -9.28
N CYS A 7 -23.55 -29.09 -9.42
CA CYS A 7 -23.09 -28.39 -9.12
C CYS A 7 -22.65 -27.74 -8.40
N VAL A 8 -22.74 -27.86 -8.30
CA VAL A 8 -22.62 -27.27 -7.84
C VAL A 8 -21.92 -27.11 -7.15
N PHE A 9 -21.76 -27.14 -7.16
CA PHE A 9 -21.19 -26.87 -6.77
C PHE A 9 -20.45 -26.45 -6.50
N PHE A 10 -20.30 -26.41 -6.64
CA PHE A 10 -19.67 -25.83 -6.61
C PHE A 10 -19.28 -25.04 -6.24
N LEU A 11 -19.38 -24.95 -6.31
CA LEU A 11 -19.26 -24.11 -6.16
C LEU A 11 -18.92 -23.53 -5.39
N SER A 12 -18.95 -23.54 -5.17
CA SER A 12 -18.79 -22.96 -4.59
C SER A 12 -18.01 -22.77 -3.91
N PHE A 13 -17.62 -22.96 -3.96
CA PHE A 13 -16.88 -22.63 -3.58
C PHE A 13 -16.20 -22.05 -3.24
N PHE A 14 -16.06 -21.86 -3.34
CA PHE A 14 -15.43 -21.14 -3.19
C PHE A 14 -15.15 -20.37 -2.72
N LEU A 15 -15.26 -20.13 -2.77
CA LEU A 15 -15.14 -19.28 -2.45
C LEU A 15 -14.73 -18.85 -1.66
N MET A 16 -14.62 -18.85 -1.37
CA MET A 16 -14.34 -18.43 -0.72
C MET A 16 -13.72 -18.01 -0.20
N GLY A 17 -13.51 -18.10 -0.29
CA GLY A 17 -13.04 -17.57 -0.03
C GLY A 17 -12.37 -17.27 0.51
N CYS A 18 -12.12 -17.13 0.42
CA CYS A 18 -11.60 -16.70 0.83
C CYS A 18 -11.04 -16.16 1.17
N SER A 19 -11.20 -16.43 1.01
CA SER A 19 -10.52 -15.65 1.06
C SER A 19 -10.07 -14.54 1.81
N GLY A 20 -9.85 -13.76 1.78
CA GLY A 20 -9.42 -12.61 2.45
C GLY A 20 -8.87 -12.80 3.82
N ARG A 21 -8.86 -13.93 4.28
CA ARG A 21 -8.40 -14.11 5.64
C ARG A 21 -6.91 -13.98 5.78
N GLY A 22 -6.20 -14.03 4.70
CA GLY A 22 -4.78 -13.75 4.77
C GLY A 22 -4.47 -12.37 5.29
N ASN A 23 -5.39 -11.46 5.18
CA ASN A 23 -5.19 -10.09 5.61
C ASN A 23 -5.18 -9.90 7.11
N ASN A 24 -5.51 -10.92 7.87
CA ASN A 24 -5.56 -10.80 9.32
C ASN A 24 -4.21 -10.51 9.93
N ASN A 25 -3.13 -10.83 9.21
CA ASN A 25 -1.79 -10.60 9.72
C ASN A 25 -1.24 -9.22 9.40
N GLN A 26 -1.93 -8.47 8.57
CA GLN A 26 -1.48 -7.14 8.22
C GLN A 26 -1.78 -6.16 9.35
N PRO A 27 -0.81 -5.33 9.74
CA PRO A 27 -1.09 -4.30 10.72
C PRO A 27 -1.96 -3.22 10.10
N ARG A 28 -2.89 -2.70 10.88
CA ARG A 28 -3.72 -1.59 10.45
C ARG A 28 -2.93 -0.30 10.62
N GLN A 29 -3.04 0.58 9.65
CA GLN A 29 -2.37 1.88 9.75
C GLN A 29 -3.15 2.79 10.70
N LEU A 30 -2.46 3.30 11.69
CA LEU A 30 -3.06 4.15 12.72
C LEU A 30 -2.98 5.62 12.38
N THR A 31 -1.85 6.05 11.84
CA THR A 31 -1.67 7.42 11.41
C THR A 31 -1.00 7.43 10.05
N SER A 32 -1.32 8.43 9.26
CA SER A 32 -0.67 8.63 7.99
C SER A 32 -0.35 10.10 7.83
N ALA A 33 0.84 10.37 7.30
CA ALA A 33 1.24 11.72 6.94
C ALA A 33 1.26 11.77 5.42
N TYR A 34 0.72 12.84 4.86
CA TYR A 34 0.78 13.01 3.42
C TYR A 34 2.14 13.55 3.04
N PRO A 35 2.69 13.12 1.91
CA PRO A 35 3.97 13.67 1.44
C PRO A 35 3.82 15.14 1.12
N GLY A 36 4.84 15.91 1.47
CA GLY A 36 4.89 17.32 1.07
C GLY A 36 5.08 17.40 -0.43
N TYR A 37 4.43 18.36 -1.06
CA TYR A 37 4.57 18.56 -2.50
C TYR A 37 5.84 19.36 -2.73
N PRO A 38 6.81 18.84 -3.48
CA PRO A 38 8.08 19.59 -3.67
C PRO A 38 7.84 20.94 -4.33
N TYR A 39 8.56 21.96 -3.87
CA TYR A 39 8.37 23.30 -4.39
C TYR A 39 8.56 23.35 -5.90
N TYR A 40 9.59 22.69 -6.40
CA TYR A 40 9.86 22.67 -7.82
C TYR A 40 8.67 22.13 -8.62
N ALA A 41 8.05 21.09 -8.10
CA ALA A 41 6.92 20.48 -8.78
C ALA A 41 5.70 21.39 -8.75
N VAL A 42 5.46 22.08 -7.63
CA VAL A 42 4.37 23.04 -7.55
C VAL A 42 4.61 24.18 -8.53
N ALA A 43 5.82 24.74 -8.53
CA ALA A 43 6.15 25.88 -9.36
C ALA A 43 6.04 25.55 -10.84
N ASN A 44 6.31 24.31 -11.21
CA ASN A 44 6.27 23.87 -12.61
C ASN A 44 5.01 23.04 -12.92
N ARG A 45 4.06 22.99 -11.98
CA ARG A 45 2.78 22.30 -12.12
C ARG A 45 2.96 20.85 -12.58
N ILE A 46 3.86 20.15 -11.92
CA ILE A 46 4.17 18.77 -12.24
C ILE A 46 3.41 17.85 -11.31
N GLU A 47 2.65 16.92 -11.88
CA GLU A 47 1.94 15.89 -11.14
C GLU A 47 2.60 14.53 -11.41
N GLY A 48 2.32 13.57 -10.56
CA GLY A 48 2.87 12.26 -10.77
C GLY A 48 2.48 11.29 -9.68
N PHE A 49 3.26 10.23 -9.56
CA PHE A 49 2.99 9.22 -8.55
C PHE A 49 4.27 8.49 -8.16
N VAL A 50 4.19 7.82 -7.01
CA VAL A 50 5.26 6.94 -6.55
C VAL A 50 4.61 5.66 -6.06
N GLU A 51 5.10 4.53 -6.53
CA GLU A 51 4.69 3.22 -6.03
C GLU A 51 5.79 2.69 -5.15
N VAL A 52 5.41 2.27 -3.95
CA VAL A 52 6.37 1.80 -2.96
C VAL A 52 6.02 0.41 -2.48
N LYS A 53 7.04 -0.32 -2.11
CA LYS A 53 6.93 -1.55 -1.35
C LYS A 53 7.64 -1.29 -0.04
N TYR A 54 7.06 -1.74 1.07
CA TYR A 54 7.67 -1.43 2.36
C TYR A 54 7.34 -2.50 3.38
N ASP A 55 8.18 -2.54 4.42
CA ASP A 55 8.01 -3.44 5.55
C ASP A 55 7.64 -2.64 6.77
N VAL A 56 6.84 -3.26 7.64
CA VAL A 56 6.44 -2.68 8.92
C VAL A 56 7.04 -3.55 10.02
N GLY A 57 7.71 -2.91 10.97
CA GLY A 57 8.29 -3.63 12.10
C GLY A 57 7.31 -3.85 13.23
N SER A 58 7.73 -4.63 14.21
CA SER A 58 6.88 -4.92 15.36
C SER A 58 6.59 -3.67 16.20
N ASP A 59 7.41 -2.64 16.05
CA ASP A 59 7.18 -1.36 16.74
C ASP A 59 6.15 -0.48 16.04
N GLY A 60 5.59 -0.96 14.94
CA GLY A 60 4.58 -0.22 14.20
C GLY A 60 5.14 0.85 13.27
N LYS A 61 6.44 0.86 13.08
CA LYS A 61 7.08 1.85 12.19
C LYS A 61 7.50 1.17 10.90
N VAL A 62 7.56 1.98 9.83
CA VAL A 62 8.07 1.49 8.56
C VAL A 62 9.57 1.24 8.73
N SER A 63 10.00 0.03 8.45
CA SER A 63 11.40 -0.37 8.66
C SER A 63 12.23 -0.36 7.39
N LYS A 64 11.61 -0.64 6.25
CA LYS A 64 12.30 -0.60 4.95
C LYS A 64 11.35 -0.08 3.90
N ILE A 65 11.92 0.62 2.92
CA ILE A 65 11.15 1.21 1.83
C ILE A 65 11.89 0.96 0.53
N TRP A 66 11.16 0.48 -0.46
CA TRP A 66 11.66 0.36 -1.83
C TRP A 66 10.78 1.20 -2.74
N ILE A 67 11.40 2.05 -3.55
CA ILE A 67 10.68 2.78 -4.59
C ILE A 67 10.58 1.83 -5.78
N VAL A 68 9.38 1.35 -6.07
CA VAL A 68 9.16 0.42 -7.16
C VAL A 68 9.06 1.16 -8.48
N LYS A 69 8.37 2.30 -8.47
CA LYS A 69 8.20 3.10 -9.66
C LYS A 69 7.92 4.53 -9.25
N SER A 70 8.48 5.48 -9.99
CA SER A 70 8.20 6.90 -9.74
C SER A 70 8.14 7.63 -11.07
N GLU A 71 7.14 8.52 -11.18
CA GLU A 71 6.92 9.34 -12.37
C GLU A 71 6.60 10.76 -11.95
N PRO A 72 7.35 11.77 -12.32
CA PRO A 72 8.67 11.69 -13.00
C PRO A 72 9.71 11.05 -12.09
N GLN A 73 10.71 10.46 -12.69
CA GLN A 73 11.71 9.72 -11.90
C GLN A 73 12.32 10.57 -10.82
N HIS A 74 12.27 10.05 -9.60
CA HIS A 74 12.95 10.62 -8.42
C HIS A 74 12.47 11.98 -7.96
N LEU A 75 11.50 12.57 -8.63
CA LEU A 75 11.05 13.92 -8.25
C LEU A 75 10.37 13.94 -6.88
N PHE A 76 9.55 12.93 -6.62
CA PHE A 76 8.76 12.89 -5.39
C PHE A 76 9.32 11.92 -4.33
N ASP A 77 10.44 11.25 -4.63
CA ASP A 77 10.91 10.15 -3.78
C ASP A 77 11.19 10.59 -2.35
N SER A 78 11.92 11.70 -2.19
CA SER A 78 12.30 12.12 -0.85
C SER A 78 11.09 12.57 -0.03
N SER A 79 10.11 13.18 -0.68
CA SER A 79 8.86 13.56 -0.01
C SER A 79 8.12 12.35 0.50
N VAL A 80 8.08 11.29 -0.30
CA VAL A 80 7.40 10.06 0.07
C VAL A 80 8.12 9.39 1.24
N ILE A 81 9.43 9.28 1.16
CA ILE A 81 10.21 8.64 2.23
C ILE A 81 10.05 9.41 3.53
N SER A 82 10.10 10.72 3.47
CA SER A 82 9.93 11.55 4.64
C SER A 82 8.55 11.35 5.28
N ALA A 83 7.51 11.30 4.46
CA ALA A 83 6.16 11.09 4.97
C ALA A 83 6.02 9.70 5.59
N MET A 84 6.55 8.68 4.92
CA MET A 84 6.44 7.31 5.41
C MET A 84 7.18 7.11 6.73
N SER A 85 8.21 7.88 6.99
CA SER A 85 8.93 7.79 8.26
C SER A 85 8.04 8.19 9.44
N LYS A 86 6.95 8.89 9.17
CA LYS A 86 6.02 9.34 10.21
C LYS A 86 4.79 8.45 10.33
N TRP A 87 4.64 7.48 9.45
CA TRP A 87 3.50 6.57 9.51
C TRP A 87 3.62 5.65 10.71
N ARG A 88 2.46 5.33 11.30
CA ARG A 88 2.41 4.41 12.43
C ARG A 88 1.34 3.37 12.18
N PHE A 89 1.66 2.14 12.52
CA PHE A 89 0.81 0.97 12.35
C PHE A 89 0.60 0.30 13.69
N GLU A 90 -0.29 -0.66 13.72
CA GLU A 90 -0.48 -1.48 14.93
C GLU A 90 0.84 -2.13 15.31
N ARG A 91 1.09 -2.19 16.62
CA ARG A 91 2.31 -2.80 17.13
C ARG A 91 2.15 -4.31 17.21
N ASP A 92 3.27 -4.99 17.26
CA ASP A 92 3.33 -6.45 17.41
C ASP A 92 2.74 -7.21 16.25
N LYS A 93 2.68 -6.58 15.10
CA LYS A 93 2.21 -7.19 13.85
C LYS A 93 3.17 -6.86 12.71
N PRO A 94 4.42 -7.34 12.81
CA PRO A 94 5.37 -7.05 11.74
C PRO A 94 4.89 -7.67 10.43
N TYR A 95 5.13 -6.97 9.34
CA TYR A 95 4.67 -7.43 8.05
C TYR A 95 5.64 -6.97 6.97
N GLN A 96 5.92 -7.85 6.02
CA GLN A 96 6.81 -7.55 4.91
C GLN A 96 6.03 -7.48 3.61
N GLY A 97 6.44 -6.58 2.75
CA GLY A 97 5.88 -6.55 1.41
C GLY A 97 4.57 -5.81 1.26
N MET A 98 4.33 -4.82 2.11
CA MET A 98 3.19 -3.91 1.89
C MET A 98 3.45 -3.08 0.66
N ARG A 99 2.39 -2.73 -0.05
CA ARG A 99 2.51 -1.92 -1.25
C ARG A 99 1.54 -0.76 -1.20
N LYS A 100 1.94 0.37 -1.80
CA LYS A 100 1.08 1.53 -1.87
C LYS A 100 1.49 2.40 -3.04
N ARG A 101 0.50 3.05 -3.63
CA ARG A 101 0.72 4.05 -4.67
C ARG A 101 0.31 5.40 -4.12
N LEU A 102 1.22 6.36 -4.16
CA LEU A 102 0.96 7.71 -3.69
C LEU A 102 0.88 8.64 -4.88
N GLN A 103 -0.24 9.33 -5.00
CA GLN A 103 -0.48 10.23 -6.11
C GLN A 103 -0.21 11.66 -5.69
N PHE A 104 0.40 12.43 -6.60
CA PHE A 104 0.66 13.84 -6.40
C PHE A 104 -0.15 14.60 -7.44
N LYS A 105 -1.18 15.29 -6.99
CA LYS A 105 -2.07 16.03 -7.87
C LYS A 105 -2.20 17.46 -7.40
N LEU A 106 -2.32 18.35 -8.37
CA LEU A 106 -2.59 19.76 -8.11
C LEU A 106 -4.05 20.03 -8.44
N SER A 107 -4.69 20.92 -7.67
CA SER A 107 -6.11 21.24 -7.92
C SER A 107 -6.27 22.33 -8.98
#